data_811b738107f99f71ecc44dcf8b5de41d
#
_entry.id   811b738107f99f71ecc44dcf8b5de41d
#
_cell.length_a   1.000
_cell.length_b   1.000
_cell.length_c   1.000
_cell.angle_alpha   90.00
_cell.angle_beta   90.00
_cell.angle_gamma   90.00
#
_symmetry.space_group_name_H-M   'P 1'
#
loop_
_entity.id
_entity.type
_entity.pdbx_description
1 polymer ?
#
loop_
_entity_poly.entity_id
_entity_poly.type
_entity_poly.pdbx_seq_one_letter_code
_entity_poly.pdbx_strand_id
1 'polypeptide(L)'
;MKRLAKAMVVVALMGSVGCAVHFAKRSPWDIQRLKELGDQLEQFKTLAHLKTEEADELRRAKTLMEAQLGSSQAEVGYDERGLVARLVDQVLFDSGKAILRRTEVLDKVAKVLQEFPNQPVGIEGHTDNVPITHSGWASNKELSMARAKAVSEYLTHQHGIADSRLIIVGHGEERPIASNDTAEGRKKNRRVEIVLLPRESSASYQAQAEKQNFRKKTSYVK
;
A
#
# COMPACT_ATOMS: atom_id res chain seq x y z
N MET A 1 38.73 32.77 43.48
CA MET A 1 38.34 34.19 43.70
C MET A 1 38.59 35.11 42.47
N LYS A 2 39.60 34.89 41.62
CA LYS A 2 39.88 35.79 40.47
C LYS A 2 38.94 35.68 39.29
N ARG A 3 38.15 34.64 39.17
CA ARG A 3 37.18 34.47 38.07
C ARG A 3 35.80 35.07 38.32
N LEU A 4 35.40 35.25 39.56
CA LEU A 4 34.15 35.91 39.92
C LEU A 4 34.23 37.44 39.77
N ALA A 5 35.40 38.03 40.00
CA ALA A 5 35.60 39.47 39.81
C ALA A 5 35.52 39.91 38.33
N LYS A 6 35.94 39.06 37.37
CA LYS A 6 35.82 39.37 35.92
C LYS A 6 34.38 39.31 35.41
N ALA A 7 33.56 38.43 35.97
CA ALA A 7 32.13 38.34 35.58
C ALA A 7 31.35 39.57 36.11
N MET A 8 31.69 40.07 37.28
CA MET A 8 31.03 41.24 37.85
C MET A 8 31.33 42.55 37.12
N VAL A 9 32.57 42.70 36.59
CA VAL A 9 32.96 43.92 35.83
C VAL A 9 32.26 43.98 34.45
N VAL A 10 32.02 42.84 33.81
CA VAL A 10 31.28 42.80 32.55
C VAL A 10 29.80 43.12 32.73
N VAL A 11 29.19 42.72 33.82
CA VAL A 11 27.79 43.07 34.18
C VAL A 11 27.64 44.55 34.52
N ALA A 12 28.64 45.17 35.17
CA ALA A 12 28.61 46.59 35.53
C ALA A 12 28.82 47.51 34.29
N LEU A 13 29.59 47.08 33.28
CA LEU A 13 29.78 47.83 32.04
C LEU A 13 28.56 47.78 31.10
N MET A 14 27.72 46.75 31.18
CA MET A 14 26.46 46.70 30.40
C MET A 14 25.33 47.53 31.04
N GLY A 15 25.44 47.92 32.30
CA GLY A 15 24.46 48.77 32.97
C GLY A 15 24.51 50.26 32.59
N SER A 16 25.58 50.71 31.91
CA SER A 16 25.74 52.12 31.49
C SER A 16 25.28 52.44 30.09
N VAL A 17 24.94 51.42 29.28
CA VAL A 17 24.44 51.62 27.91
C VAL A 17 22.96 51.20 27.85
N GLY A 18 22.09 51.86 28.61
CA GLY A 18 20.65 51.95 28.44
C GLY A 18 19.83 50.77 27.79
N CYS A 19 20.41 49.59 27.64
CA CYS A 19 19.70 48.37 27.23
C CYS A 19 19.18 47.65 28.48
N ALA A 20 18.03 48.09 28.97
CA ALA A 20 17.23 47.26 29.87
C ALA A 20 16.89 45.96 29.09
N VAL A 21 17.64 44.88 29.36
CA VAL A 21 17.21 43.56 28.96
C VAL A 21 15.93 43.30 29.75
N HIS A 22 14.77 43.61 29.12
CA HIS A 22 13.48 43.22 29.64
C HIS A 22 13.45 41.68 29.58
N PHE A 23 13.68 41.04 30.69
CA PHE A 23 13.28 39.68 30.92
C PHE A 23 11.75 39.67 30.92
N ALA A 24 11.17 39.61 29.70
CA ALA A 24 9.75 39.39 29.56
C ALA A 24 9.47 38.04 30.23
N LYS A 25 8.85 38.06 31.42
CA LYS A 25 8.24 36.84 31.97
C LYS A 25 7.36 36.29 30.87
N ARG A 26 7.72 35.10 30.29
CA ARG A 26 6.89 34.43 29.33
C ARG A 26 5.50 34.28 29.92
N SER A 27 4.48 34.71 29.22
CA SER A 27 3.11 34.59 29.71
C SER A 27 2.78 33.11 29.91
N PRO A 28 1.88 32.74 30.80
CA PRO A 28 1.44 31.36 30.96
C PRO A 28 0.94 30.78 29.60
N TRP A 29 0.39 31.60 28.72
CA TRP A 29 -0.05 31.26 27.36
C TRP A 29 1.13 30.87 26.45
N ASP A 30 2.26 31.60 26.55
CA ASP A 30 3.46 31.27 25.74
C ASP A 30 4.07 29.94 26.17
N ILE A 31 4.07 29.66 27.49
CA ILE A 31 4.57 28.39 28.05
C ILE A 31 3.68 27.25 27.61
N GLN A 32 2.36 27.42 27.68
CA GLN A 32 1.40 26.39 27.24
C GLN A 32 1.52 26.15 25.75
N ARG A 33 1.65 27.18 24.93
CA ARG A 33 1.81 27.08 23.46
C ARG A 33 3.12 26.40 23.09
N LEU A 34 4.21 26.69 23.78
CA LEU A 34 5.51 26.02 23.59
C LEU A 34 5.42 24.52 23.91
N LYS A 35 4.71 24.16 24.98
CA LYS A 35 4.46 22.77 25.35
C LYS A 35 3.65 22.05 24.26
N GLU A 36 2.55 22.65 23.83
CA GLU A 36 1.70 22.10 22.77
C GLU A 36 2.48 21.89 21.46
N LEU A 37 3.30 22.88 21.06
CA LEU A 37 4.16 22.76 19.88
C LEU A 37 5.24 21.67 20.06
N GLY A 38 5.77 21.52 21.28
CA GLY A 38 6.68 20.43 21.62
C GLY A 38 6.02 19.05 21.45
N ASP A 39 4.81 18.89 21.98
CA ASP A 39 4.05 17.64 21.89
C ASP A 39 3.70 17.33 20.41
N GLN A 40 3.31 18.33 19.62
CA GLN A 40 3.06 18.19 18.17
C GLN A 40 4.34 17.78 17.43
N LEU A 41 5.48 18.38 17.75
CA LEU A 41 6.76 18.04 17.13
C LEU A 41 7.15 16.57 17.39
N GLU A 42 6.98 16.10 18.63
CA GLU A 42 7.25 14.69 18.95
C GLU A 42 6.29 13.73 18.23
N GLN A 43 5.02 14.10 18.10
CA GLN A 43 4.06 13.34 17.29
C GLN A 43 4.48 13.28 15.82
N PHE A 44 4.89 14.40 15.21
CA PHE A 44 5.38 14.43 13.82
C PHE A 44 6.65 13.61 13.63
N LYS A 45 7.59 13.66 14.58
CA LYS A 45 8.81 12.83 14.52
C LYS A 45 8.48 11.34 14.57
N THR A 46 7.59 10.94 15.46
CA THR A 46 7.14 9.54 15.58
C THR A 46 6.48 9.07 14.30
N LEU A 47 5.56 9.89 13.73
CA LEU A 47 4.89 9.56 12.46
C LEU A 47 5.88 9.47 11.29
N ALA A 48 6.84 10.40 11.22
CA ALA A 48 7.88 10.37 10.18
C ALA A 48 8.75 9.11 10.29
N HIS A 49 9.09 8.70 11.51
CA HIS A 49 9.86 7.47 11.75
C HIS A 49 9.08 6.23 11.29
N LEU A 50 7.80 6.10 11.68
CA LEU A 50 6.94 4.99 11.26
C LEU A 50 6.79 4.91 9.73
N LYS A 51 6.65 6.04 9.06
CA LYS A 51 6.59 6.09 7.58
C LYS A 51 7.90 5.66 6.92
N THR A 52 9.03 6.00 7.52
CA THR A 52 10.33 5.58 7.02
C THR A 52 10.52 4.07 7.17
N GLU A 53 10.18 3.50 8.32
CA GLU A 53 10.23 2.06 8.57
C GLU A 53 9.33 1.28 7.59
N GLU A 54 8.11 1.75 7.37
CA GLU A 54 7.19 1.13 6.42
C GLU A 54 7.71 1.19 4.97
N ALA A 55 8.29 2.31 4.56
CA ALA A 55 8.90 2.44 3.25
C ALA A 55 10.07 1.46 3.07
N ASP A 56 10.88 1.25 4.11
CA ASP A 56 11.98 0.30 4.09
C ASP A 56 11.50 -1.15 4.10
N GLU A 57 10.39 -1.47 4.78
CA GLU A 57 9.72 -2.78 4.69
C GLU A 57 9.25 -3.07 3.25
N LEU A 58 8.59 -2.11 2.60
CA LEU A 58 8.13 -2.27 1.21
C LEU A 58 9.30 -2.38 0.22
N ARG A 59 10.43 -1.69 0.45
CA ARG A 59 11.65 -1.86 -0.36
C ARG A 59 12.23 -3.26 -0.24
N ARG A 60 12.30 -3.79 0.99
CA ARG A 60 12.74 -5.17 1.24
C ARG A 60 11.81 -6.18 0.58
N ALA A 61 10.49 -5.98 0.71
CA ALA A 61 9.49 -6.83 0.06
C ALA A 61 9.65 -6.82 -1.47
N LYS A 62 9.91 -5.66 -2.08
CA LYS A 62 10.19 -5.56 -3.52
C LYS A 62 11.40 -6.39 -3.92
N THR A 63 12.51 -6.21 -3.24
CA THR A 63 13.75 -6.97 -3.53
C THR A 63 13.54 -8.49 -3.41
N LEU A 64 12.82 -8.93 -2.38
CA LEU A 64 12.49 -10.34 -2.19
C LEU A 64 11.55 -10.85 -3.28
N MET A 65 10.52 -10.08 -3.65
CA MET A 65 9.61 -10.44 -4.74
C MET A 65 10.33 -10.57 -6.07
N GLU A 66 11.17 -9.62 -6.43
CA GLU A 66 11.98 -9.66 -7.66
C GLU A 66 12.92 -10.87 -7.68
N ALA A 67 13.57 -11.17 -6.56
CA ALA A 67 14.45 -12.32 -6.43
C ALA A 67 13.72 -13.67 -6.56
N GLN A 68 12.52 -13.78 -5.98
CA GLN A 68 11.72 -15.01 -5.98
C GLN A 68 10.99 -15.24 -7.31
N LEU A 69 10.42 -14.21 -7.91
CA LEU A 69 9.54 -14.34 -9.07
C LEU A 69 10.29 -14.34 -10.40
N GLY A 70 11.39 -13.59 -10.48
CA GLY A 70 12.07 -13.36 -11.76
C GLY A 70 11.20 -12.61 -12.77
N SER A 71 11.82 -11.96 -13.74
CA SER A 71 11.14 -11.10 -14.72
C SER A 71 10.23 -11.84 -15.71
N SER A 72 10.32 -13.17 -15.79
CA SER A 72 9.52 -13.98 -16.73
C SER A 72 8.13 -14.39 -16.19
N GLN A 73 7.95 -14.37 -14.85
CA GLN A 73 6.72 -14.83 -14.21
C GLN A 73 5.83 -13.71 -13.72
N ALA A 74 6.43 -12.59 -13.30
CA ALA A 74 5.72 -11.43 -12.80
C ALA A 74 6.48 -10.14 -13.09
N GLU A 75 5.76 -9.05 -13.22
CA GLU A 75 6.29 -7.69 -13.18
C GLU A 75 6.10 -7.13 -11.77
N VAL A 76 7.20 -6.72 -11.12
CA VAL A 76 7.18 -6.16 -9.76
C VAL A 76 7.55 -4.68 -9.80
N GLY A 77 6.72 -3.82 -9.22
CA GLY A 77 6.94 -2.38 -9.22
C GLY A 77 6.10 -1.65 -8.20
N TYR A 78 6.31 -0.35 -8.08
CA TYR A 78 5.46 0.52 -7.27
C TYR A 78 4.45 1.26 -8.13
N ASP A 79 3.27 1.49 -7.57
CA ASP A 79 2.33 2.48 -8.05
C ASP A 79 1.73 3.25 -6.85
N GLU A 80 0.68 4.06 -7.09
CA GLU A 80 0.02 4.87 -6.07
C GLU A 80 -0.60 4.07 -4.91
N ARG A 81 -0.86 2.77 -5.11
CA ARG A 81 -1.44 1.87 -4.10
C ARG A 81 -0.38 1.28 -3.17
N GLY A 82 0.84 1.06 -3.67
CA GLY A 82 1.92 0.42 -2.94
C GLY A 82 2.83 -0.44 -3.83
N LEU A 83 3.33 -1.55 -3.29
CA LEU A 83 4.14 -2.51 -4.04
C LEU A 83 3.24 -3.51 -4.76
N VAL A 84 3.33 -3.57 -6.08
CA VAL A 84 2.48 -4.41 -6.95
C VAL A 84 3.29 -5.51 -7.62
N ALA A 85 2.82 -6.74 -7.49
CA ALA A 85 3.24 -7.88 -8.31
C ALA A 85 2.14 -8.21 -9.32
N ARG A 86 2.42 -8.02 -10.62
CA ARG A 86 1.51 -8.28 -11.74
C ARG A 86 1.79 -9.66 -12.32
N LEU A 87 0.82 -10.55 -12.20
CA LEU A 87 0.88 -11.92 -12.70
C LEU A 87 -0.02 -12.03 -13.93
N VAL A 88 0.55 -12.37 -15.09
CA VAL A 88 -0.27 -12.62 -16.30
C VAL A 88 -1.18 -13.83 -16.05
N ASP A 89 -2.45 -13.69 -16.37
CA ASP A 89 -3.50 -14.67 -16.08
C ASP A 89 -3.17 -16.09 -16.59
N GLN A 90 -2.59 -16.23 -17.77
CA GLN A 90 -2.19 -17.51 -18.37
C GLN A 90 -1.17 -18.31 -17.53
N VAL A 91 -0.48 -17.67 -16.60
CA VAL A 91 0.40 -18.33 -15.64
C VAL A 91 -0.41 -19.08 -14.59
N LEU A 92 -1.60 -18.59 -14.26
CA LEU A 92 -2.44 -19.09 -13.16
C LEU A 92 -3.63 -19.90 -13.62
N PHE A 93 -4.27 -19.49 -14.74
CA PHE A 93 -5.57 -19.99 -15.15
C PHE A 93 -5.60 -20.44 -16.61
N ASP A 94 -6.56 -21.31 -16.93
CA ASP A 94 -6.99 -21.53 -18.30
C ASP A 94 -7.89 -20.40 -18.80
N SER A 95 -8.01 -20.28 -20.13
CA SER A 95 -8.88 -19.28 -20.75
C SER A 95 -10.33 -19.43 -20.26
N GLY A 96 -10.92 -18.31 -19.83
CA GLY A 96 -12.30 -18.27 -19.33
C GLY A 96 -12.54 -18.99 -18.00
N LYS A 97 -11.52 -19.50 -17.33
CA LYS A 97 -11.65 -20.22 -16.05
C LYS A 97 -11.08 -19.40 -14.88
N ALA A 98 -11.56 -19.72 -13.68
CA ALA A 98 -11.07 -19.20 -12.40
C ALA A 98 -10.51 -20.32 -11.48
N ILE A 99 -10.25 -21.50 -12.05
CA ILE A 99 -9.62 -22.62 -11.32
C ILE A 99 -8.12 -22.51 -11.53
N LEU A 100 -7.36 -22.42 -10.43
CA LEU A 100 -5.90 -22.37 -10.45
C LEU A 100 -5.32 -23.68 -11.01
N ARG A 101 -4.41 -23.57 -11.99
CA ARG A 101 -3.69 -24.70 -12.58
C ARG A 101 -2.23 -24.77 -12.17
N ARG A 102 -1.61 -23.61 -12.03
CA ARG A 102 -0.19 -23.48 -11.66
C ARG A 102 -0.11 -22.55 -10.48
N THR A 103 0.43 -23.05 -9.39
CA THR A 103 0.47 -22.34 -8.12
C THR A 103 1.88 -21.98 -7.69
N GLU A 104 2.91 -22.45 -8.40
CA GLU A 104 4.32 -22.27 -8.02
C GLU A 104 4.71 -20.80 -7.90
N VAL A 105 4.10 -19.92 -8.70
CA VAL A 105 4.31 -18.47 -8.61
C VAL A 105 3.64 -17.90 -7.36
N LEU A 106 2.48 -18.43 -6.96
CA LEU A 106 1.77 -18.03 -5.74
C LEU A 106 2.50 -18.52 -4.48
N ASP A 107 3.14 -19.71 -4.54
CA ASP A 107 3.96 -20.22 -3.44
C ASP A 107 5.13 -19.28 -3.15
N LYS A 108 5.75 -18.74 -4.19
CA LYS A 108 6.82 -17.75 -4.09
C LYS A 108 6.33 -16.42 -3.50
N VAL A 109 5.17 -15.95 -3.97
CA VAL A 109 4.53 -14.75 -3.44
C VAL A 109 4.18 -14.94 -1.97
N ALA A 110 3.59 -16.08 -1.61
CA ALA A 110 3.18 -16.39 -0.24
C ALA A 110 4.37 -16.34 0.74
N LYS A 111 5.55 -16.86 0.34
CA LYS A 111 6.77 -16.76 1.15
C LYS A 111 7.13 -15.31 1.47
N VAL A 112 7.04 -14.42 0.47
CA VAL A 112 7.29 -13.00 0.70
C VAL A 112 6.22 -12.40 1.61
N LEU A 113 4.93 -12.72 1.39
CA LEU A 113 3.84 -12.20 2.24
C LEU A 113 3.95 -12.64 3.71
N GLN A 114 4.55 -13.82 3.97
CA GLN A 114 4.80 -14.33 5.32
C GLN A 114 5.91 -13.55 6.04
N GLU A 115 6.91 -13.02 5.31
CA GLU A 115 7.97 -12.15 5.87
C GLU A 115 7.42 -10.78 6.34
N PHE A 116 6.26 -10.36 5.82
CA PHE A 116 5.63 -9.08 6.13
C PHE A 116 4.20 -9.28 6.66
N PRO A 117 4.02 -9.91 7.83
CA PRO A 117 2.71 -10.37 8.33
C PRO A 117 1.73 -9.24 8.64
N ASN A 118 2.22 -8.04 8.88
CA ASN A 118 1.40 -6.88 9.25
C ASN A 118 0.95 -6.02 8.05
N GLN A 119 1.43 -6.32 6.84
CA GLN A 119 1.05 -5.56 5.65
C GLN A 119 -0.28 -6.07 5.10
N PRO A 120 -1.27 -5.19 4.86
CA PRO A 120 -2.49 -5.54 4.14
C PRO A 120 -2.19 -5.85 2.67
N VAL A 121 -2.98 -6.72 2.06
CA VAL A 121 -2.73 -7.20 0.70
C VAL A 121 -4.00 -7.08 -0.13
N GLY A 122 -3.96 -6.29 -1.21
CA GLY A 122 -4.98 -6.28 -2.24
C GLY A 122 -4.76 -7.41 -3.24
N ILE A 123 -5.81 -8.12 -3.61
CA ILE A 123 -5.81 -9.10 -4.70
C ILE A 123 -6.80 -8.63 -5.74
N GLU A 124 -6.29 -8.15 -6.87
CA GLU A 124 -7.07 -7.52 -7.92
C GLU A 124 -7.09 -8.38 -9.18
N GLY A 125 -8.29 -8.76 -9.63
CA GLY A 125 -8.48 -9.46 -10.90
C GLY A 125 -8.81 -8.49 -12.03
N HIS A 126 -8.22 -8.71 -13.20
CA HIS A 126 -8.44 -7.92 -14.40
C HIS A 126 -8.67 -8.81 -15.62
N THR A 127 -9.43 -8.31 -16.60
CA THR A 127 -9.62 -8.92 -17.91
C THR A 127 -9.24 -7.94 -19.02
N ASP A 128 -9.19 -8.42 -20.24
CA ASP A 128 -9.30 -7.57 -21.42
C ASP A 128 -10.76 -7.16 -21.67
N ASN A 129 -11.02 -6.44 -22.76
CA ASN A 129 -12.35 -5.98 -23.15
C ASN A 129 -13.13 -6.98 -24.02
N VAL A 130 -12.62 -8.20 -24.23
CA VAL A 130 -13.33 -9.21 -25.03
C VAL A 130 -14.52 -9.72 -24.21
N PRO A 131 -15.75 -9.63 -24.75
CA PRO A 131 -16.92 -10.14 -24.04
C PRO A 131 -16.83 -11.65 -23.81
N ILE A 132 -17.27 -12.08 -22.64
CA ILE A 132 -17.32 -13.51 -22.29
C ILE A 132 -18.60 -14.10 -22.85
N THR A 133 -18.49 -15.01 -23.81
CA THR A 133 -19.66 -15.60 -24.48
C THR A 133 -19.87 -17.10 -24.18
N HIS A 134 -18.81 -17.82 -23.76
CA HIS A 134 -18.85 -19.30 -23.65
C HIS A 134 -18.27 -19.88 -22.36
N SER A 135 -17.99 -19.05 -21.33
CA SER A 135 -17.27 -19.50 -20.12
C SER A 135 -18.18 -19.73 -18.90
N GLY A 136 -19.49 -19.51 -19.03
CA GLY A 136 -20.44 -19.64 -17.90
C GLY A 136 -20.46 -18.45 -16.92
N TRP A 137 -19.64 -17.41 -17.15
CA TRP A 137 -19.65 -16.18 -16.35
C TRP A 137 -20.58 -15.15 -16.95
N ALA A 138 -21.29 -14.40 -16.12
CA ALA A 138 -22.21 -13.36 -16.59
C ALA A 138 -21.47 -12.09 -17.10
N SER A 139 -20.21 -11.87 -16.69
CA SER A 139 -19.43 -10.68 -17.11
C SER A 139 -17.94 -10.84 -16.85
N ASN A 140 -17.11 -10.02 -17.53
CA ASN A 140 -15.69 -9.84 -17.23
C ASN A 140 -15.44 -9.46 -15.76
N LYS A 141 -16.34 -8.70 -15.16
CA LYS A 141 -16.30 -8.33 -13.73
C LYS A 141 -16.41 -9.57 -12.84
N GLU A 142 -17.35 -10.45 -13.12
CA GLU A 142 -17.56 -11.67 -12.35
C GLU A 142 -16.37 -12.63 -12.47
N LEU A 143 -15.88 -12.85 -13.69
CA LEU A 143 -14.68 -13.68 -13.92
C LEU A 143 -13.47 -13.12 -13.16
N SER A 144 -13.23 -11.81 -13.25
CA SER A 144 -12.10 -11.18 -12.58
C SER A 144 -12.18 -11.29 -11.04
N MET A 145 -13.37 -11.14 -10.48
CA MET A 145 -13.64 -11.35 -9.06
C MET A 145 -13.39 -12.80 -8.63
N ALA A 146 -13.89 -13.77 -9.40
CA ALA A 146 -13.71 -15.18 -9.11
C ALA A 146 -12.23 -15.59 -9.16
N ARG A 147 -11.45 -15.03 -10.08
CA ARG A 147 -9.99 -15.25 -10.15
C ARG A 147 -9.26 -14.68 -8.95
N ALA A 148 -9.57 -13.44 -8.57
CA ALA A 148 -8.99 -12.81 -7.38
C ALA A 148 -9.33 -13.62 -6.11
N LYS A 149 -10.57 -14.10 -6.01
CA LYS A 149 -11.03 -14.96 -4.91
C LYS A 149 -10.27 -16.30 -4.87
N ALA A 150 -10.09 -16.97 -6.01
CA ALA A 150 -9.34 -18.23 -6.07
C ALA A 150 -7.89 -18.07 -5.61
N VAL A 151 -7.23 -16.93 -5.94
CA VAL A 151 -5.89 -16.61 -5.45
C VAL A 151 -5.91 -16.37 -3.94
N SER A 152 -6.88 -15.61 -3.43
CA SER A 152 -7.04 -15.35 -1.98
C SER A 152 -7.22 -16.66 -1.21
N GLU A 153 -8.15 -17.52 -1.65
CA GLU A 153 -8.42 -18.82 -1.01
C GLU A 153 -7.18 -19.72 -1.00
N TYR A 154 -6.41 -19.71 -2.10
CA TYR A 154 -5.16 -20.44 -2.17
C TYR A 154 -4.14 -19.94 -1.15
N LEU A 155 -3.91 -18.64 -1.08
CA LEU A 155 -2.97 -18.02 -0.13
C LEU A 155 -3.39 -18.29 1.33
N THR A 156 -4.68 -18.25 1.62
CA THR A 156 -5.20 -18.53 2.97
C THR A 156 -5.07 -20.01 3.33
N HIS A 157 -5.57 -20.92 2.48
CA HIS A 157 -5.68 -22.34 2.84
C HIS A 157 -4.35 -23.08 2.73
N GLN A 158 -3.50 -22.75 1.76
CA GLN A 158 -2.24 -23.46 1.54
C GLN A 158 -1.06 -22.83 2.29
N HIS A 159 -1.09 -21.51 2.51
CA HIS A 159 0.05 -20.78 3.09
C HIS A 159 -0.27 -20.07 4.40
N GLY A 160 -1.51 -20.18 4.91
CA GLY A 160 -1.89 -19.61 6.20
C GLY A 160 -1.88 -18.06 6.23
N ILE A 161 -1.95 -17.40 5.07
CA ILE A 161 -2.08 -15.94 5.04
C ILE A 161 -3.45 -15.59 5.62
N ALA A 162 -3.48 -14.76 6.65
CA ALA A 162 -4.71 -14.40 7.34
C ALA A 162 -5.71 -13.72 6.38
N ASP A 163 -6.94 -14.23 6.32
CA ASP A 163 -7.99 -13.69 5.45
C ASP A 163 -8.27 -12.21 5.73
N SER A 164 -8.17 -11.80 6.99
CA SER A 164 -8.32 -10.39 7.41
C SER A 164 -7.32 -9.42 6.78
N ARG A 165 -6.21 -9.93 6.22
CA ARG A 165 -5.22 -9.14 5.49
C ARG A 165 -5.58 -8.96 4.02
N LEU A 166 -6.45 -9.84 3.47
CA LEU A 166 -6.69 -9.97 2.04
C LEU A 166 -7.92 -9.17 1.63
N ILE A 167 -7.74 -8.21 0.73
CA ILE A 167 -8.81 -7.38 0.18
C ILE A 167 -8.99 -7.75 -1.29
N ILE A 168 -10.15 -8.32 -1.63
CA ILE A 168 -10.42 -8.89 -2.96
C ILE A 168 -11.18 -7.89 -3.82
N VAL A 169 -10.70 -7.63 -5.03
CA VAL A 169 -11.34 -6.74 -6.00
C VAL A 169 -11.35 -7.38 -7.38
N GLY A 170 -12.50 -7.39 -8.03
CA GLY A 170 -12.60 -7.69 -9.44
C GLY A 170 -12.81 -6.40 -10.22
N HIS A 171 -11.91 -6.04 -11.13
CA HIS A 171 -12.03 -4.84 -11.96
C HIS A 171 -12.68 -5.12 -13.32
N GLY A 172 -12.68 -6.38 -13.78
CA GLY A 172 -13.05 -6.68 -15.16
C GLY A 172 -12.12 -5.95 -16.11
N GLU A 173 -12.68 -5.30 -17.12
CA GLU A 173 -11.98 -4.55 -18.17
C GLU A 173 -11.75 -3.07 -17.84
N GLU A 174 -12.18 -2.59 -16.66
CA GLU A 174 -12.25 -1.16 -16.32
C GLU A 174 -10.87 -0.50 -16.09
N ARG A 175 -9.81 -1.30 -15.85
CA ARG A 175 -8.45 -0.79 -15.58
C ARG A 175 -7.40 -1.43 -16.49
N PRO A 176 -7.40 -1.11 -17.79
CA PRO A 176 -6.39 -1.60 -18.70
C PRO A 176 -5.03 -0.95 -18.46
N ILE A 177 -3.94 -1.72 -18.58
CA ILE A 177 -2.56 -1.22 -18.52
C ILE A 177 -1.90 -1.18 -19.90
N ALA A 178 -2.57 -1.71 -20.92
CA ALA A 178 -2.12 -1.68 -22.30
C ALA A 178 -3.32 -1.56 -23.24
N SER A 179 -3.07 -1.26 -24.54
CA SER A 179 -4.16 -1.19 -25.52
C SER A 179 -4.86 -2.54 -25.68
N ASN A 180 -6.19 -2.53 -25.70
CA ASN A 180 -7.01 -3.70 -26.00
C ASN A 180 -7.07 -4.02 -27.52
N ASP A 181 -6.57 -3.15 -28.38
CA ASP A 181 -6.59 -3.34 -29.84
C ASP A 181 -5.62 -4.43 -30.28
N THR A 182 -4.50 -4.60 -29.54
CA THR A 182 -3.48 -5.59 -29.85
C THR A 182 -3.62 -6.86 -29.00
N ALA A 183 -3.23 -8.00 -29.54
CA ALA A 183 -3.24 -9.27 -28.81
C ALA A 183 -2.29 -9.24 -27.59
N GLU A 184 -1.13 -8.60 -27.75
CA GLU A 184 -0.12 -8.43 -26.72
C GLU A 184 -0.65 -7.54 -25.58
N GLY A 185 -1.34 -6.44 -25.92
CA GLY A 185 -1.94 -5.56 -24.93
C GLY A 185 -3.08 -6.24 -24.16
N ARG A 186 -3.96 -6.97 -24.86
CA ARG A 186 -4.98 -7.78 -24.19
C ARG A 186 -4.38 -8.84 -23.25
N LYS A 187 -3.27 -9.47 -23.64
CA LYS A 187 -2.55 -10.43 -22.79
C LYS A 187 -2.06 -9.76 -21.50
N LYS A 188 -1.54 -8.53 -21.56
CA LYS A 188 -1.12 -7.76 -20.39
C LYS A 188 -2.31 -7.35 -19.52
N ASN A 189 -3.46 -7.02 -20.13
CA ASN A 189 -4.66 -6.64 -19.42
C ASN A 189 -5.27 -7.81 -18.64
N ARG A 190 -5.20 -9.04 -19.16
CA ARG A 190 -5.62 -10.26 -18.44
C ARG A 190 -4.54 -10.62 -17.40
N ARG A 191 -4.76 -10.20 -16.15
CA ARG A 191 -3.80 -10.36 -15.07
C ARG A 191 -4.46 -10.44 -13.69
N VAL A 192 -3.70 -10.90 -12.72
CA VAL A 192 -3.98 -10.71 -11.30
C VAL A 192 -2.86 -9.85 -10.73
N GLU A 193 -3.22 -8.82 -9.99
CA GLU A 193 -2.29 -8.00 -9.24
C GLU A 193 -2.37 -8.35 -7.75
N ILE A 194 -1.22 -8.53 -7.13
CA ILE A 194 -1.08 -8.70 -5.68
C ILE A 194 -0.37 -7.45 -5.17
N VAL A 195 -1.09 -6.67 -4.36
CA VAL A 195 -0.66 -5.34 -3.93
C VAL A 195 -0.37 -5.35 -2.43
N LEU A 196 0.88 -5.16 -2.03
CA LEU A 196 1.20 -4.88 -0.63
C LEU A 196 0.91 -3.41 -0.37
N LEU A 197 -0.12 -3.17 0.43
CA LEU A 197 -0.62 -1.83 0.73
C LEU A 197 0.13 -1.22 1.92
N PRO A 198 0.37 0.11 1.93
CA PRO A 198 0.71 0.79 3.16
C PRO A 198 -0.40 0.60 4.21
N ARG A 199 -0.02 0.44 5.49
CA ARG A 199 -0.96 0.15 6.58
C ARG A 199 -2.04 1.22 6.73
N GLU A 200 -1.66 2.49 6.56
CA GLU A 200 -2.59 3.63 6.62
C GLU A 200 -3.62 3.61 5.47
N SER A 201 -3.26 3.03 4.33
CA SER A 201 -4.11 3.01 3.12
C SER A 201 -5.15 1.90 3.13
N SER A 202 -5.04 0.91 4.02
CA SER A 202 -5.87 -0.30 4.01
C SER A 202 -7.36 -0.01 4.14
N ALA A 203 -7.76 0.85 5.06
CA ALA A 203 -9.17 1.19 5.28
C ALA A 203 -9.79 1.92 4.08
N SER A 204 -9.06 2.88 3.50
CA SER A 204 -9.52 3.60 2.30
C SER A 204 -9.58 2.70 1.08
N TYR A 205 -8.62 1.80 0.93
CA TYR A 205 -8.59 0.80 -0.13
C TYR A 205 -9.74 -0.19 0.02
N GLN A 206 -10.00 -0.70 1.22
CA GLN A 206 -11.14 -1.58 1.49
C GLN A 206 -12.47 -0.91 1.17
N ALA A 207 -12.68 0.33 1.59
CA ALA A 207 -13.89 1.09 1.28
C ALA A 207 -14.08 1.30 -0.25
N GLN A 208 -12.99 1.51 -1.00
CA GLN A 208 -13.04 1.59 -2.47
C GLN A 208 -13.36 0.23 -3.09
N ALA A 209 -12.77 -0.85 -2.59
CA ALA A 209 -13.01 -2.23 -3.03
C ALA A 209 -14.49 -2.60 -2.85
N GLU A 210 -15.07 -2.32 -1.70
CA GLU A 210 -16.49 -2.54 -1.41
C GLU A 210 -17.39 -1.77 -2.38
N LYS A 211 -17.16 -0.47 -2.54
CA LYS A 211 -17.92 0.37 -3.49
C LYS A 211 -17.84 -0.18 -4.93
N GLN A 212 -16.68 -0.66 -5.35
CA GLN A 212 -16.48 -1.18 -6.68
C GLN A 212 -17.14 -2.54 -6.87
N ASN A 213 -17.14 -3.38 -5.85
CA ASN A 213 -17.82 -4.68 -5.84
C ASN A 213 -19.36 -4.52 -5.81
N PHE A 214 -19.88 -3.48 -5.13
CA PHE A 214 -21.33 -3.20 -5.03
C PHE A 214 -21.92 -2.50 -6.26
N ARG A 215 -21.16 -1.70 -6.97
CA ARG A 215 -21.68 -0.82 -8.07
C ARG A 215 -22.44 -1.54 -9.18
N LYS A 216 -22.31 -2.86 -9.32
CA LYS A 216 -23.05 -3.64 -10.35
C LYS A 216 -24.10 -4.61 -9.82
N LYS A 217 -24.24 -4.82 -8.52
CA LYS A 217 -25.41 -5.58 -8.02
C LYS A 217 -26.75 -4.88 -8.35
N THR A 218 -26.74 -3.55 -8.44
CA THR A 218 -27.93 -2.73 -8.70
C THR A 218 -28.27 -2.56 -10.20
N SER A 219 -27.36 -2.89 -11.12
CA SER A 219 -27.65 -2.74 -12.56
C SER A 219 -28.27 -3.98 -13.21
N TYR A 220 -28.38 -5.09 -12.49
CA TYR A 220 -29.03 -6.33 -12.96
C TYR A 220 -30.46 -6.50 -12.47
N VAL A 221 -31.01 -5.54 -11.70
CA VAL A 221 -32.38 -5.50 -11.24
C VAL A 221 -33.11 -4.38 -12.01
N LYS A 222 -33.30 -4.59 -13.31
CA LYS A 222 -34.30 -3.88 -14.13
C LYS A 222 -34.78 -4.81 -15.22
#